data_cd03f6ca7b39cf7c84d4577efd71f170
#
_entry.id   cd03f6ca7b39cf7c84d4577efd71f170
#
_cell.length_a   1.000
_cell.length_b   1.000
_cell.length_c   1.000
_cell.angle_alpha   90.00
_cell.angle_beta   90.00
_cell.angle_gamma   90.00
#
_symmetry.space_group_name_H-M   'P 1'
#
loop_
_entity.id
_entity.type
_entity.pdbx_description
1 polymer ?
#
loop_
_entity_poly.entity_id
_entity_poly.type
_entity_poly.pdbx_seq_one_letter_code
_entity_poly.pdbx_strand_id
1 'polypeptide(L)'
;LSARLSFRLSQGKLMRLGIAFLALGSLIILVPGLLGMVSAASLVGGAAVYFIGSGILYPTATSCAIEPFPGQAGTAGAVLGGMQNLGAGVVTLLAASFPMTGQVTLGAIMTVMVLIVALSFVWLRHNGAPHEQMAV
;
A
#
# COMPACT_ATOMS: atom_id res chain seq x y z
N LEU A 1 9.73 -6.93 13.99
CA LEU A 1 10.32 -7.58 12.79
C LEU A 1 10.76 -6.54 11.75
N SER A 2 9.94 -5.50 11.48
CA SER A 2 10.24 -4.46 10.47
C SER A 2 11.55 -3.70 10.75
N ALA A 3 11.84 -3.36 12.01
CA ALA A 3 13.02 -2.57 12.34
C ALA A 3 14.35 -3.30 12.05
N ARG A 4 14.38 -4.64 12.09
CA ARG A 4 15.57 -5.42 11.74
C ARG A 4 15.75 -5.64 10.23
N LEU A 5 14.66 -5.58 9.47
CA LEU A 5 14.73 -5.63 8.00
C LEU A 5 15.19 -4.30 7.40
N SER A 6 14.84 -3.18 8.02
CA SER A 6 15.22 -1.83 7.55
C SER A 6 16.73 -1.60 7.53
N PHE A 7 17.50 -2.28 8.39
CA PHE A 7 18.95 -2.17 8.41
C PHE A 7 19.69 -2.90 7.28
N ARG A 8 19.04 -3.79 6.53
CA ARG A 8 19.70 -4.59 5.49
C ARG A 8 19.15 -4.37 4.07
N LEU A 9 17.99 -3.75 3.93
CA LEU A 9 17.36 -3.54 2.63
C LEU A 9 17.16 -2.03 2.41
N SER A 10 17.57 -1.52 1.25
CA SER A 10 17.25 -0.18 0.79
C SER A 10 15.72 0.04 0.86
N GLN A 11 15.28 1.22 1.32
CA GLN A 11 13.86 1.58 1.45
C GLN A 11 13.06 1.27 0.16
N GLY A 12 13.67 1.49 -1.00
CA GLY A 12 13.05 1.15 -2.28
C GLY A 12 12.85 -0.35 -2.52
N LYS A 13 13.67 -1.22 -1.91
CA LYS A 13 13.46 -2.68 -1.96
C LYS A 13 12.31 -3.11 -1.06
N LEU A 14 12.20 -2.50 0.14
CA LEU A 14 11.08 -2.74 1.05
C LEU A 14 9.76 -2.28 0.46
N MET A 15 9.72 -1.11 -0.18
CA MET A 15 8.53 -0.63 -0.89
C MET A 15 8.11 -1.57 -2.01
N ARG A 16 9.04 -2.04 -2.85
CA ARG A 16 8.73 -3.01 -3.90
C ARG A 16 8.21 -4.33 -3.35
N LEU A 17 8.81 -4.82 -2.26
CA LEU A 17 8.36 -6.03 -1.59
C LEU A 17 6.93 -5.85 -1.06
N GLY A 18 6.63 -4.73 -0.39
CA GLY A 18 5.30 -4.40 0.10
C GLY A 18 4.26 -4.37 -1.02
N ILE A 19 4.58 -3.66 -2.13
CA ILE A 19 3.68 -3.60 -3.31
C ILE A 19 3.46 -4.99 -3.92
N ALA A 20 4.49 -5.84 -3.99
CA ALA A 20 4.35 -7.20 -4.50
C ALA A 20 3.42 -8.06 -3.64
N PHE A 21 3.50 -7.96 -2.30
CA PHE A 21 2.58 -8.65 -1.40
C PHE A 21 1.15 -8.10 -1.50
N LEU A 22 0.98 -6.78 -1.65
CA LEU A 22 -0.34 -6.18 -1.88
C LEU A 22 -0.96 -6.70 -3.19
N ALA A 23 -0.17 -6.73 -4.28
CA ALA A 23 -0.62 -7.24 -5.57
C ALA A 23 -0.99 -8.73 -5.48
N LEU A 24 -0.16 -9.54 -4.85
CA LEU A 24 -0.41 -10.96 -4.67
C LEU A 24 -1.70 -11.19 -3.86
N GLY A 25 -1.86 -10.49 -2.74
CA GLY A 25 -3.05 -10.60 -1.89
C GLY A 25 -4.33 -10.21 -2.62
N SER A 26 -4.31 -9.10 -3.38
CA SER A 26 -5.48 -8.67 -4.17
C SER A 26 -5.84 -9.67 -5.28
N LEU A 27 -4.85 -10.28 -5.95
CA LEU A 27 -5.08 -11.30 -6.98
C LEU A 27 -5.63 -12.60 -6.40
N ILE A 28 -5.17 -13.03 -5.22
CA ILE A 28 -5.72 -14.21 -4.52
C ILE A 28 -7.21 -14.04 -4.21
N ILE A 29 -7.68 -12.80 -4.00
CA ILE A 29 -9.09 -12.52 -3.79
C ILE A 29 -9.83 -12.40 -5.12
N LEU A 30 -9.27 -11.65 -6.08
CA LEU A 30 -9.94 -11.32 -7.33
C LEU A 30 -10.10 -12.53 -8.25
N VAL A 31 -9.03 -13.31 -8.47
CA VAL A 31 -9.04 -14.39 -9.47
C VAL A 31 -10.06 -15.48 -9.15
N PRO A 32 -10.12 -16.04 -7.94
CA PRO A 32 -11.17 -17.01 -7.60
C PRO A 32 -12.58 -16.42 -7.70
N GLY A 33 -12.74 -15.14 -7.33
CA GLY A 33 -14.02 -14.43 -7.46
C GLY A 33 -14.50 -14.38 -8.92
N LEU A 34 -13.61 -14.03 -9.87
CA LEU A 34 -13.92 -13.99 -11.31
C LEU A 34 -14.27 -15.37 -11.88
N LEU A 35 -13.67 -16.43 -11.33
CA LEU A 35 -13.96 -17.82 -11.70
C LEU A 35 -15.23 -18.37 -11.03
N GLY A 36 -15.94 -17.56 -10.27
CA GLY A 36 -17.14 -17.99 -9.53
C GLY A 36 -16.87 -18.89 -8.33
N MET A 37 -15.59 -19.04 -7.96
CA MET A 37 -15.13 -19.86 -6.84
C MET A 37 -15.06 -19.02 -5.55
N VAL A 38 -16.20 -18.63 -5.02
CA VAL A 38 -16.27 -17.86 -3.76
C VAL A 38 -15.88 -18.77 -2.60
N SER A 39 -14.78 -18.46 -1.92
CA SER A 39 -14.29 -19.25 -0.80
C SER A 39 -13.81 -18.34 0.34
N ALA A 40 -14.22 -18.67 1.57
CA ALA A 40 -13.71 -18.00 2.76
C ALA A 40 -12.19 -18.12 2.88
N ALA A 41 -11.61 -19.25 2.44
CA ALA A 41 -10.16 -19.46 2.44
C ALA A 41 -9.43 -18.49 1.51
N SER A 42 -9.94 -18.23 0.30
CA SER A 42 -9.35 -17.26 -0.63
C SER A 42 -9.47 -15.82 -0.12
N LEU A 43 -10.59 -15.47 0.54
CA LEU A 43 -10.78 -14.17 1.16
C LEU A 43 -9.81 -13.94 2.33
N VAL A 44 -9.78 -14.87 3.29
CA VAL A 44 -8.93 -14.75 4.48
C VAL A 44 -7.46 -14.86 4.11
N GLY A 45 -7.09 -15.82 3.27
CA GLY A 45 -5.71 -16.00 2.81
C GLY A 45 -5.20 -14.81 2.01
N GLY A 46 -5.99 -14.30 1.07
CA GLY A 46 -5.65 -13.12 0.29
C GLY A 46 -5.55 -11.86 1.15
N ALA A 47 -6.47 -11.66 2.09
CA ALA A 47 -6.42 -10.56 3.05
C ALA A 47 -5.17 -10.63 3.94
N ALA A 48 -4.81 -11.81 4.45
CA ALA A 48 -3.60 -12.00 5.26
C ALA A 48 -2.33 -11.60 4.49
N VAL A 49 -2.20 -12.04 3.24
CA VAL A 49 -1.07 -11.68 2.37
C VAL A 49 -1.05 -10.17 2.09
N TYR A 50 -2.21 -9.57 1.82
CA TYR A 50 -2.36 -8.14 1.61
C TYR A 50 -1.94 -7.34 2.85
N PHE A 51 -2.36 -7.75 4.05
CA PHE A 51 -1.98 -7.09 5.30
C PHE A 51 -0.49 -7.21 5.61
N ILE A 52 0.17 -8.30 5.23
CA ILE A 52 1.64 -8.40 5.33
C ILE A 52 2.29 -7.33 4.45
N GLY A 53 1.83 -7.18 3.21
CA GLY A 53 2.31 -6.13 2.30
C GLY A 53 2.10 -4.71 2.85
N SER A 54 0.90 -4.45 3.37
CA SER A 54 0.55 -3.17 4.00
C SER A 54 1.42 -2.88 5.23
N GLY A 55 1.67 -3.89 6.08
CA GLY A 55 2.53 -3.79 7.26
C GLY A 55 4.00 -3.49 6.94
N ILE A 56 4.46 -3.79 5.73
CA ILE A 56 5.80 -3.42 5.24
C ILE A 56 5.77 -2.02 4.60
N LEU A 57 4.80 -1.78 3.73
CA LEU A 57 4.73 -0.57 2.93
C LEU A 57 4.41 0.67 3.77
N TYR A 58 3.41 0.57 4.65
CA TYR A 58 2.89 1.70 5.43
C TYR A 58 3.97 2.37 6.30
N PRO A 59 4.70 1.66 7.18
CA PRO A 59 5.74 2.29 8.01
C PRO A 59 6.90 2.81 7.15
N THR A 60 7.26 2.13 6.06
CA THR A 60 8.33 2.57 5.17
C THR A 60 7.95 3.86 4.46
N ALA A 61 6.74 3.96 3.90
CA ALA A 61 6.25 5.16 3.23
C ALA A 61 6.10 6.33 4.20
N THR A 62 5.59 6.08 5.41
CA THR A 62 5.44 7.11 6.44
C THR A 62 6.80 7.66 6.88
N SER A 63 7.79 6.79 7.10
CA SER A 63 9.16 7.22 7.44
C SER A 63 9.75 8.09 6.35
N CYS A 64 9.66 7.68 5.08
CA CYS A 64 10.15 8.46 3.94
C CYS A 64 9.47 9.83 3.82
N ALA A 65 8.17 9.91 4.13
CA ALA A 65 7.42 11.17 4.05
C ALA A 65 7.79 12.17 5.14
N ILE A 66 8.21 11.70 6.33
CA ILE A 66 8.55 12.55 7.48
C ILE A 66 10.05 12.91 7.50
N GLU A 67 10.91 12.06 6.91
CA GLU A 67 12.37 12.20 6.90
C GLU A 67 12.86 13.61 6.47
N PRO A 68 12.27 14.30 5.47
CA PRO A 68 12.69 15.65 5.07
C PRO A 68 12.42 16.75 6.11
N PHE A 69 11.64 16.45 7.17
CA PHE A 69 11.19 17.44 8.16
C PHE A 69 11.64 17.11 9.60
N PRO A 70 12.95 16.97 9.89
CA PRO A 70 13.41 16.49 11.19
C PRO A 70 13.04 17.45 12.35
N GLY A 71 12.98 18.77 12.08
CA GLY A 71 12.58 19.78 13.08
C GLY A 71 11.08 19.92 13.29
N GLN A 72 10.25 19.33 12.43
CA GLN A 72 8.79 19.42 12.42
C GLN A 72 8.10 18.05 12.25
N ALA A 73 8.75 16.99 12.68
CA ALA A 73 8.27 15.62 12.48
C ALA A 73 6.85 15.40 13.04
N GLY A 74 6.50 16.03 14.15
CA GLY A 74 5.15 15.97 14.74
C GLY A 74 4.09 16.60 13.83
N THR A 75 4.35 17.81 13.31
CA THR A 75 3.43 18.51 12.39
C THR A 75 3.31 17.76 11.07
N ALA A 76 4.43 17.31 10.49
CA ALA A 76 4.45 16.53 9.27
C ALA A 76 3.66 15.21 9.42
N GLY A 77 3.81 14.53 10.56
CA GLY A 77 3.06 13.33 10.89
C GLY A 77 1.56 13.58 11.05
N ALA A 78 1.17 14.70 11.69
CA ALA A 78 -0.24 15.07 11.85
C ALA A 78 -0.90 15.39 10.49
N VAL A 79 -0.23 16.14 9.61
CA VAL A 79 -0.72 16.44 8.26
C VAL A 79 -0.84 15.15 7.44
N LEU A 80 0.19 14.29 7.48
CA LEU A 80 0.17 13.02 6.78
C LEU A 80 -0.99 12.12 7.24
N GLY A 81 -1.17 11.98 8.56
CA GLY A 81 -2.28 11.22 9.15
C GLY A 81 -3.65 11.79 8.78
N GLY A 82 -3.80 13.11 8.78
CA GLY A 82 -5.01 13.79 8.32
C GLY A 82 -5.33 13.49 6.86
N MET A 83 -4.35 13.60 5.96
CA MET A 83 -4.50 13.28 4.54
C MET A 83 -4.84 11.80 4.31
N GLN A 84 -4.21 10.89 5.06
CA GLN A 84 -4.52 9.45 5.00
C GLN A 84 -5.96 9.16 5.40
N ASN A 85 -6.45 9.77 6.50
CA ASN A 85 -7.83 9.58 6.95
C ASN A 85 -8.85 10.17 5.97
N LEU A 86 -8.58 11.36 5.41
CA LEU A 86 -9.42 11.94 4.35
C LEU A 86 -9.45 11.04 3.11
N GLY A 87 -8.30 10.56 2.67
CA GLY A 87 -8.20 9.64 1.53
C GLY A 87 -8.96 8.33 1.77
N ALA A 88 -8.82 7.74 2.95
CA ALA A 88 -9.57 6.55 3.34
C ALA A 88 -11.08 6.81 3.36
N GLY A 89 -11.53 7.96 3.87
CA GLY A 89 -12.93 8.37 3.85
C GLY A 89 -13.49 8.48 2.44
N VAL A 90 -12.77 9.14 1.54
CA VAL A 90 -13.17 9.27 0.11
C VAL A 90 -13.28 7.89 -0.55
N VAL A 91 -12.27 7.03 -0.37
CA VAL A 91 -12.28 5.67 -0.93
C VAL A 91 -13.46 4.85 -0.38
N THR A 92 -13.76 4.97 0.91
CA THR A 92 -14.88 4.28 1.55
C THR A 92 -16.22 4.76 0.98
N LEU A 93 -16.40 6.06 0.78
CA LEU A 93 -17.61 6.62 0.17
C LEU A 93 -17.78 6.14 -1.27
N LEU A 94 -16.70 6.16 -2.06
CA LEU A 94 -16.72 5.64 -3.42
C LEU A 94 -17.04 4.14 -3.44
N ALA A 95 -16.41 3.36 -2.58
CA ALA A 95 -16.68 1.93 -2.47
C ALA A 95 -18.15 1.64 -2.09
N ALA A 96 -18.71 2.42 -1.16
CA ALA A 96 -20.12 2.28 -0.75
C ALA A 96 -21.11 2.61 -1.87
N SER A 97 -20.72 3.36 -2.91
CA SER A 97 -21.56 3.70 -4.05
C SER A 97 -21.70 2.53 -5.05
N PHE A 98 -20.87 1.50 -4.94
CA PHE A 98 -20.96 0.30 -5.77
C PHE A 98 -21.75 -0.80 -5.06
N PRO A 99 -22.62 -1.54 -5.78
CA PRO A 99 -23.30 -2.68 -5.20
C PRO A 99 -22.24 -3.71 -4.74
N MET A 100 -22.17 -3.95 -3.45
CA MET A 100 -21.24 -4.91 -2.83
C MET A 100 -21.69 -6.34 -3.14
N THR A 101 -21.57 -6.74 -4.39
CA THR A 101 -22.01 -8.07 -4.88
C THR A 101 -20.89 -9.12 -4.77
N GLY A 102 -20.19 -9.15 -3.62
CA GLY A 102 -19.33 -10.28 -3.29
C GLY A 102 -17.83 -10.05 -3.48
N GLN A 103 -17.10 -11.16 -3.55
CA GLN A 103 -15.65 -11.23 -3.56
C GLN A 103 -15.00 -10.47 -4.73
N VAL A 104 -15.64 -10.44 -5.89
CA VAL A 104 -15.12 -9.78 -7.11
C VAL A 104 -14.98 -8.27 -6.90
N THR A 105 -16.02 -7.64 -6.35
CA THR A 105 -16.00 -6.18 -6.11
C THR A 105 -14.91 -5.80 -5.14
N LEU A 106 -14.76 -6.56 -4.04
CA LEU A 106 -13.69 -6.35 -3.06
C LEU A 106 -12.31 -6.49 -3.71
N GLY A 107 -12.08 -7.60 -4.42
CA GLY A 107 -10.81 -7.88 -5.09
C GLY A 107 -10.48 -6.83 -6.16
N ALA A 108 -11.48 -6.34 -6.90
CA ALA A 108 -11.31 -5.28 -7.90
C ALA A 108 -10.89 -3.95 -7.26
N ILE A 109 -11.56 -3.53 -6.19
CA ILE A 109 -11.21 -2.30 -5.45
C ILE A 109 -9.78 -2.40 -4.91
N MET A 110 -9.42 -3.52 -4.27
CA MET A 110 -8.07 -3.73 -3.74
C MET A 110 -7.02 -3.69 -4.87
N THR A 111 -7.30 -4.29 -6.02
CA THR A 111 -6.40 -4.29 -7.18
C THR A 111 -6.21 -2.88 -7.74
N VAL A 112 -7.29 -2.09 -7.87
CA VAL A 112 -7.21 -0.69 -8.32
C VAL A 112 -6.34 0.13 -7.35
N MET A 113 -6.52 -0.04 -6.04
CA MET A 113 -5.69 0.65 -5.05
C MET A 113 -4.21 0.27 -5.17
N VAL A 114 -3.91 -1.00 -5.38
CA VAL A 114 -2.53 -1.47 -5.60
C VAL A 114 -1.93 -0.85 -6.87
N LEU A 115 -2.70 -0.76 -7.95
CA LEU A 115 -2.24 -0.12 -9.20
C LEU A 115 -1.94 1.36 -8.98
N ILE A 116 -2.78 2.10 -8.25
CA ILE A 116 -2.54 3.51 -7.91
C ILE A 116 -1.23 3.64 -7.12
N VAL A 117 -1.02 2.81 -6.10
CA VAL A 117 0.21 2.81 -5.29
C VAL A 117 1.43 2.47 -6.13
N ALA A 118 1.35 1.46 -6.99
CA ALA A 118 2.44 1.05 -7.87
C ALA A 118 2.81 2.15 -8.89
N LEU A 119 1.81 2.76 -9.51
CA LEU A 119 2.00 3.87 -10.45
C LEU A 119 2.61 5.09 -9.75
N SER A 120 2.12 5.44 -8.56
CA SER A 120 2.68 6.53 -7.76
C SER A 120 4.14 6.27 -7.40
N PHE A 121 4.48 5.03 -7.03
CA PHE A 121 5.87 4.64 -6.74
C PHE A 121 6.76 4.74 -7.97
N VAL A 122 6.31 4.26 -9.13
CA VAL A 122 7.06 4.36 -10.40
C VAL A 122 7.24 5.82 -10.81
N TRP A 123 6.20 6.64 -10.71
CA TRP A 123 6.23 8.06 -11.03
C TRP A 123 7.21 8.83 -10.15
N LEU A 124 7.17 8.61 -8.84
CA LEU A 124 8.10 9.22 -7.89
C LEU A 124 9.55 8.82 -8.18
N ARG A 125 9.76 7.56 -8.52
CA ARG A 125 11.10 7.07 -8.88
C ARG A 125 11.62 7.66 -10.19
N HIS A 126 10.74 7.92 -11.14
CA HIS A 126 11.11 8.51 -12.45
C HIS A 126 11.38 10.01 -12.36
N ASN A 127 10.60 10.74 -11.53
CA ASN A 127 10.66 12.19 -11.41
C ASN A 127 11.36 12.67 -10.14
N GLY A 128 11.69 11.80 -9.20
CA GLY A 128 12.20 12.11 -7.86
C GLY A 128 13.66 11.74 -7.65
N ALA A 129 14.55 12.00 -8.59
CA ALA A 129 15.98 11.86 -8.35
C ALA A 129 16.64 13.22 -8.33
N PRO A 130 16.94 13.78 -7.13
CA PRO A 130 18.31 14.17 -6.89
C PRO A 130 18.86 13.84 -5.48
N HIS A 131 18.14 13.16 -4.61
CA HIS A 131 18.62 12.98 -3.23
C HIS A 131 19.46 11.71 -2.98
N GLU A 132 19.64 10.83 -3.96
CA GLU A 132 20.49 9.63 -3.80
C GLU A 132 21.99 9.89 -4.07
N GLN A 133 22.38 11.10 -4.49
CA GLN A 133 23.79 11.42 -4.78
C GLN A 133 24.56 12.05 -3.63
N MET A 134 23.96 12.25 -2.46
CA MET A 134 24.66 12.82 -1.29
C MET A 134 24.93 11.80 -0.16
N ALA A 135 24.82 10.52 -0.44
CA ALA A 135 25.21 9.45 0.48
C ALA A 135 26.35 8.62 -0.15
N VAL A 136 27.51 9.26 -0.34
CA VAL A 136 28.82 8.60 -0.47
C VAL A 136 29.60 8.88 0.79
#